data_d155cfbc4158a7ed4cdb351c95ff10f8
#
_entry.id   d155cfbc4158a7ed4cdb351c95ff10f8
#
_cell.length_a   1.000
_cell.length_b   1.000
_cell.length_c   1.000
_cell.angle_alpha   90.00
_cell.angle_beta   90.00
_cell.angle_gamma   90.00
#
_symmetry.space_group_name_H-M   'P 1'
#
loop_
_entity.id
_entity.type
_entity.pdbx_description
1 polymer ?
#
loop_
_entity_poly.entity_id
_entity_poly.type
_entity_poly.pdbx_seq_one_letter_code
_entity_poly.pdbx_strand_id
1 'polypeptide(L)'
;MHNNLHYRWDNGDEQVHRAMNEFANLTDAFRTALERGDEGEMDRIIDANFDLRRSIMNLNPRHVEMIETARSVGASAKYTGSGGAVIGIYRDEEVLAKLREALGALGATLFTPVIVRTDRRDA
;
A
#
# COMPACT_ATOMS: atom_id res chain seq x y z
N MET A 1 -10.45 16.32 -0.47
CA MET A 1 -9.46 17.38 -0.16
C MET A 1 -8.32 17.34 -1.17
N HIS A 2 -7.96 18.48 -1.67
CA HIS A 2 -6.87 18.60 -2.63
C HIS A 2 -5.57 18.93 -1.91
N ASN A 3 -4.52 18.15 -2.13
CA ASN A 3 -3.26 18.30 -1.41
C ASN A 3 -2.23 19.19 -2.10
N ASN A 4 -2.53 19.68 -3.28
CA ASN A 4 -1.65 20.56 -4.05
C ASN A 4 -0.22 20.03 -4.23
N LEU A 5 -0.06 18.72 -4.39
CA LEU A 5 1.27 18.14 -4.54
C LEU A 5 2.03 18.67 -5.74
N HIS A 6 1.34 18.84 -6.87
CA HIS A 6 1.93 19.39 -8.07
C HIS A 6 2.47 20.80 -7.83
N TYR A 7 1.65 21.64 -7.19
CA TYR A 7 2.04 22.99 -6.84
C TYR A 7 3.24 23.00 -5.89
N ARG A 8 3.20 22.16 -4.85
CA ARG A 8 4.29 22.06 -3.87
C ARG A 8 5.58 21.61 -4.54
N TRP A 9 5.50 20.63 -5.45
CA TRP A 9 6.66 20.18 -6.22
C TRP A 9 7.25 21.33 -7.04
N ASP A 10 6.40 22.04 -7.80
CA ASP A 10 6.83 23.12 -8.67
C ASP A 10 7.46 24.30 -7.88
N ASN A 11 7.05 24.48 -6.64
CA ASN A 11 7.55 25.55 -5.79
C ASN A 11 8.72 25.12 -4.88
N GLY A 12 9.31 23.96 -5.15
CA GLY A 12 10.52 23.54 -4.47
C GLY A 12 10.32 23.06 -3.05
N ASP A 13 9.12 22.55 -2.71
CA ASP A 13 8.87 21.98 -1.38
C ASP A 13 9.78 20.76 -1.18
N GLU A 14 10.78 20.91 -0.35
CA GLU A 14 11.79 19.87 -0.12
C GLU A 14 11.18 18.58 0.45
N GLN A 15 10.16 18.69 1.27
CA GLN A 15 9.49 17.50 1.83
C GLN A 15 8.86 16.67 0.72
N VAL A 16 8.21 17.34 -0.24
CA VAL A 16 7.60 16.66 -1.38
C VAL A 16 8.69 16.05 -2.28
N HIS A 17 9.75 16.80 -2.57
CA HIS A 17 10.85 16.30 -3.39
C HIS A 17 11.51 15.07 -2.80
N ARG A 18 11.79 15.10 -1.49
CA ARG A 18 12.37 13.93 -0.80
C ARG A 18 11.42 12.76 -0.79
N ALA A 19 10.12 13.02 -0.60
CA ALA A 19 9.12 11.95 -0.60
C ALA A 19 9.03 11.28 -1.97
N MET A 20 9.04 12.04 -3.05
CA MET A 20 8.99 11.48 -4.40
C MET A 20 10.20 10.59 -4.69
N ASN A 21 11.39 11.03 -4.28
CA ASN A 21 12.60 10.21 -4.39
C ASN A 21 12.47 8.93 -3.56
N GLU A 22 11.94 9.03 -2.37
CA GLU A 22 11.77 7.86 -1.50
C GLU A 22 10.72 6.89 -2.05
N PHE A 23 9.64 7.39 -2.65
CA PHE A 23 8.67 6.50 -3.34
C PHE A 23 9.36 5.69 -4.44
N ALA A 24 10.24 6.33 -5.20
CA ALA A 24 10.99 5.62 -6.25
C ALA A 24 11.91 4.56 -5.65
N ASN A 25 12.58 4.88 -4.55
CA ASN A 25 13.44 3.92 -3.85
C ASN A 25 12.64 2.75 -3.30
N LEU A 26 11.45 3.01 -2.75
CA LEU A 26 10.57 1.96 -2.24
C LEU A 26 10.09 1.05 -3.36
N THR A 27 9.80 1.60 -4.53
CA THR A 27 9.39 0.82 -5.71
C THR A 27 10.50 -0.14 -6.13
N ASP A 28 11.74 0.36 -6.21
CA ASP A 28 12.90 -0.48 -6.57
C ASP A 28 13.15 -1.55 -5.50
N ALA A 29 13.03 -1.18 -4.24
CA ALA A 29 13.20 -2.12 -3.12
C ALA A 29 12.12 -3.21 -3.14
N PHE A 30 10.89 -2.86 -3.47
CA PHE A 30 9.81 -3.83 -3.57
C PHE A 30 10.07 -4.84 -4.69
N ARG A 31 10.53 -4.35 -5.83
CA ARG A 31 10.88 -5.22 -6.95
C ARG A 31 11.94 -6.24 -6.54
N THR A 32 12.97 -5.78 -5.85
CA THR A 32 14.04 -6.66 -5.36
C THR A 32 13.50 -7.69 -4.35
N ALA A 33 12.68 -7.25 -3.41
CA ALA A 33 12.06 -8.13 -2.43
C ALA A 33 11.17 -9.18 -3.10
N LEU A 34 10.40 -8.78 -4.10
CA LEU A 34 9.54 -9.68 -4.86
C LEU A 34 10.35 -10.73 -5.61
N GLU A 35 11.44 -10.32 -6.26
CA GLU A 35 12.32 -11.24 -6.98
C GLU A 35 12.98 -12.26 -6.05
N ARG A 36 13.26 -11.87 -4.82
CA ARG A 36 13.86 -12.74 -3.80
C ARG A 36 12.83 -13.57 -3.03
N GLY A 37 11.55 -13.27 -3.18
CA GLY A 37 10.52 -13.90 -2.37
C GLY A 37 10.59 -13.50 -0.91
N ASP A 38 11.11 -12.32 -0.60
CA ASP A 38 11.26 -11.82 0.76
C ASP A 38 9.97 -11.14 1.23
N GLU A 39 9.07 -11.93 1.77
CA GLU A 39 7.74 -11.46 2.19
C GLU A 39 7.80 -10.44 3.31
N GLY A 40 8.71 -10.62 4.27
CA GLY A 40 8.87 -9.67 5.36
C GLY A 40 9.27 -8.29 4.86
N GLU A 41 10.17 -8.25 3.89
CA GLU A 41 10.60 -6.99 3.29
C GLU A 41 9.47 -6.38 2.44
N MET A 42 8.70 -7.20 1.73
CA MET A 42 7.54 -6.72 0.98
C MET A 42 6.53 -6.05 1.91
N ASP A 43 6.22 -6.68 3.04
CA ASP A 43 5.32 -6.10 4.05
C ASP A 43 5.85 -4.76 4.55
N ARG A 44 7.13 -4.70 4.89
CA ARG A 44 7.74 -3.49 5.40
C ARG A 44 7.63 -2.35 4.39
N ILE A 45 7.88 -2.65 3.12
CA ILE A 45 7.86 -1.64 2.06
C ILE A 45 6.43 -1.14 1.79
N ILE A 46 5.45 -2.03 1.79
CA ILE A 46 4.05 -1.62 1.61
C ILE A 46 3.63 -0.66 2.72
N ASP A 47 3.96 -1.00 3.97
CA ASP A 47 3.63 -0.13 5.10
C ASP A 47 4.39 1.19 5.03
N ALA A 48 5.68 1.15 4.66
CA ALA A 48 6.48 2.35 4.51
C ALA A 48 5.94 3.28 3.42
N ASN A 49 5.43 2.72 2.33
CA ASN A 49 4.80 3.48 1.25
C ASN A 49 3.61 4.28 1.77
N PHE A 50 2.73 3.63 2.52
CA PHE A 50 1.58 4.33 3.10
C PHE A 50 2.02 5.40 4.10
N ASP A 51 2.96 5.08 4.99
CA ASP A 51 3.43 6.03 6.00
C ASP A 51 4.05 7.26 5.35
N LEU A 52 4.81 7.07 4.29
CA LEU A 52 5.39 8.17 3.53
C LEU A 52 4.31 9.05 2.91
N ARG A 53 3.30 8.43 2.30
CA ARG A 53 2.16 9.16 1.72
C ARG A 53 1.45 9.99 2.78
N ARG A 54 1.20 9.38 3.94
CA ARG A 54 0.53 10.06 5.06
C ARG A 54 1.35 11.25 5.56
N SER A 55 2.67 11.18 5.45
CA SER A 55 3.54 12.26 5.91
C SER A 55 3.46 13.54 5.09
N ILE A 56 3.01 13.45 3.84
CA ILE A 56 2.96 14.60 2.92
C ILE A 56 1.55 14.99 2.49
N MET A 57 0.55 14.19 2.84
CA MET A 57 -0.84 14.42 2.45
C MET A 57 -1.78 14.29 3.63
N ASN A 58 -2.89 15.03 3.54
CA ASN A 58 -4.03 14.76 4.41
C ASN A 58 -4.88 13.69 3.74
N LEU A 59 -5.09 12.59 4.42
CA LEU A 59 -5.81 11.45 3.89
C LEU A 59 -7.20 11.35 4.53
N ASN A 60 -8.13 10.73 3.78
CA ASN A 60 -9.48 10.51 4.29
C ASN A 60 -9.41 9.60 5.52
N PRO A 61 -9.96 10.04 6.68
CA PRO A 61 -9.88 9.24 7.91
C PRO A 61 -10.47 7.84 7.79
N ARG A 62 -11.47 7.63 6.95
CA ARG A 62 -12.06 6.30 6.75
C ARG A 62 -11.09 5.36 6.04
N HIS A 63 -10.32 5.89 5.10
CA HIS A 63 -9.32 5.09 4.40
C HIS A 63 -8.15 4.75 5.32
N VAL A 64 -7.73 5.71 6.15
CA VAL A 64 -6.69 5.48 7.15
C VAL A 64 -7.15 4.41 8.13
N GLU A 65 -8.40 4.45 8.56
CA GLU A 65 -8.97 3.43 9.44
C GLU A 65 -8.91 2.04 8.82
N MET A 66 -9.22 1.92 7.53
CA MET A 66 -9.12 0.63 6.83
C MET A 66 -7.69 0.09 6.87
N ILE A 67 -6.72 0.94 6.62
CA ILE A 67 -5.30 0.54 6.61
C ILE A 67 -4.83 0.16 8.00
N GLU A 68 -5.15 0.96 9.01
CA GLU A 68 -4.80 0.67 10.39
C GLU A 68 -5.45 -0.62 10.88
N THR A 69 -6.70 -0.84 10.48
CA THR A 69 -7.41 -2.08 10.80
C THR A 69 -6.73 -3.29 10.18
N ALA A 70 -6.36 -3.20 8.90
CA ALA A 70 -5.64 -4.29 8.23
C ALA A 70 -4.31 -4.60 8.92
N ARG A 71 -3.56 -3.57 9.29
CA ARG A 71 -2.29 -3.74 10.00
C ARG A 71 -2.49 -4.39 11.38
N SER A 72 -3.56 -4.03 12.07
CA SER A 72 -3.83 -4.53 13.41
C SER A 72 -4.06 -6.05 13.45
N VAL A 73 -4.46 -6.64 12.34
CA VAL A 73 -4.70 -8.09 12.24
C VAL A 73 -3.56 -8.83 11.53
N GLY A 74 -2.46 -8.14 11.23
CA GLY A 74 -1.25 -8.78 10.73
C GLY A 74 -0.97 -8.66 9.25
N ALA A 75 -1.72 -7.84 8.52
CA ALA A 75 -1.47 -7.58 7.10
C ALA A 75 -0.67 -6.29 6.92
N SER A 76 0.03 -6.18 5.80
CA SER A 76 0.53 -4.89 5.35
C SER A 76 -0.54 -4.24 4.48
N ALA A 77 -0.55 -2.92 4.39
CA ALA A 77 -1.57 -2.23 3.62
C ALA A 77 -1.15 -0.84 3.17
N LYS A 78 -1.61 -0.50 1.98
CA LYS A 78 -1.42 0.85 1.41
C LYS A 78 -2.57 1.18 0.46
N TYR A 79 -2.63 2.42 0.02
CA TYR A 79 -3.59 2.80 -1.01
C TYR A 79 -3.20 2.26 -2.37
N THR A 80 -4.22 2.03 -3.20
CA THR A 80 -4.04 1.82 -4.63
C THR A 80 -4.23 3.18 -5.32
N GLY A 81 -3.22 3.62 -6.06
CA GLY A 81 -3.35 4.86 -6.84
C GLY A 81 -3.86 6.05 -6.04
N SER A 82 -4.98 6.64 -6.44
CA SER A 82 -5.52 7.87 -5.86
C SER A 82 -6.26 7.69 -4.52
N GLY A 83 -6.47 6.46 -4.11
CA GLY A 83 -7.23 6.15 -2.90
C GLY A 83 -8.59 5.56 -3.20
N GLY A 84 -9.38 5.34 -2.16
CA GLY A 84 -10.70 4.70 -2.28
C GLY A 84 -10.66 3.19 -2.18
N ALA A 85 -9.56 2.57 -2.51
CA ALA A 85 -9.31 1.15 -2.33
C ALA A 85 -7.97 0.94 -1.65
N VAL A 86 -7.84 -0.18 -0.96
CA VAL A 86 -6.63 -0.55 -0.23
C VAL A 86 -6.14 -1.89 -0.75
N ILE A 87 -4.85 -2.01 -0.90
CA ILE A 87 -4.20 -3.27 -1.25
C ILE A 87 -3.22 -3.64 -0.14
N GLY A 88 -3.01 -4.93 0.06
CA GLY A 88 -2.05 -5.39 1.04
C GLY A 88 -1.66 -6.83 0.83
N ILE A 89 -0.85 -7.33 1.74
CA ILE A 89 -0.37 -8.71 1.72
C ILE A 89 -0.74 -9.35 3.05
N TYR A 90 -1.24 -10.57 2.97
CA TYR A 90 -1.45 -11.41 4.15
C TYR A 90 -0.64 -12.70 3.97
N ARG A 91 -0.23 -13.31 5.09
CA ARG A 91 0.66 -14.48 5.03
C ARG A 91 -0.05 -15.81 5.15
N ASP A 92 -1.18 -15.85 5.82
CA ASP A 92 -1.89 -17.11 6.05
C ASP A 92 -3.41 -16.92 6.11
N GLU A 93 -4.12 -18.04 6.10
CA GLU A 93 -5.57 -18.02 6.07
C GLU A 93 -6.20 -17.48 7.35
N GLU A 94 -5.50 -17.59 8.46
CA GLU A 94 -5.98 -17.02 9.72
C GLU A 94 -6.02 -15.51 9.66
N VAL A 95 -4.97 -14.88 9.13
CA VAL A 95 -4.93 -13.44 8.91
C VAL A 95 -6.01 -13.03 7.91
N LEU A 96 -6.20 -13.79 6.84
CA LEU A 96 -7.25 -13.49 5.86
C LEU A 96 -8.64 -13.50 6.51
N ALA A 97 -8.92 -14.48 7.37
CA ALA A 97 -10.21 -14.55 8.06
C ALA A 97 -10.41 -13.34 8.97
N LYS A 98 -9.37 -12.93 9.69
CA LYS A 98 -9.43 -11.74 10.55
C LYS A 98 -9.62 -10.47 9.73
N LEU A 99 -8.99 -10.38 8.55
CA LEU A 99 -9.18 -9.25 7.64
C LEU A 99 -10.63 -9.16 7.17
N ARG A 100 -11.21 -10.27 6.76
CA ARG A 100 -12.61 -10.29 6.30
C ARG A 100 -13.55 -9.81 7.38
N GLU A 101 -13.35 -10.27 8.60
CA GLU A 101 -14.18 -9.87 9.73
C GLU A 101 -14.00 -8.40 10.08
N ALA A 102 -12.76 -7.97 10.25
CA ALA A 102 -12.46 -6.62 10.70
C ALA A 102 -12.82 -5.56 9.66
N LEU A 103 -12.50 -5.80 8.40
CA LEU A 103 -12.84 -4.86 7.32
C LEU A 103 -14.32 -4.90 7.00
N GLY A 104 -14.95 -6.07 7.10
CA GLY A 104 -16.39 -6.21 6.94
C GLY A 104 -17.16 -5.38 7.97
N ALA A 105 -16.66 -5.31 9.21
CA ALA A 105 -17.27 -4.48 10.25
C ALA A 105 -17.21 -2.98 9.91
N LEU A 106 -16.27 -2.56 9.07
CA LEU A 106 -16.19 -1.19 8.58
C LEU A 106 -17.02 -0.97 7.31
N GLY A 107 -17.71 -1.99 6.82
CA GLY A 107 -18.48 -1.91 5.59
C GLY A 107 -17.65 -2.08 4.32
N ALA A 108 -16.42 -2.53 4.43
CA ALA A 108 -15.55 -2.76 3.28
C ALA A 108 -15.73 -4.16 2.72
N THR A 109 -15.60 -4.28 1.41
CA THR A 109 -15.61 -5.57 0.72
C THR A 109 -14.18 -6.00 0.45
N LEU A 110 -13.86 -7.24 0.78
CA LEU A 110 -12.52 -7.78 0.57
C LEU A 110 -12.57 -8.92 -0.45
N PHE A 111 -11.61 -8.93 -1.36
CA PHE A 111 -11.41 -10.05 -2.26
C PHE A 111 -9.91 -10.26 -2.50
N THR A 112 -9.56 -11.49 -2.84
CA THR A 112 -8.19 -11.83 -3.24
C THR A 112 -8.18 -11.95 -4.75
N PRO A 113 -7.39 -11.12 -5.46
CA PRO A 113 -7.38 -11.19 -6.92
C PRO A 113 -6.74 -12.48 -7.40
N VAL A 114 -7.25 -12.99 -8.51
CA VAL A 114 -6.62 -14.12 -9.19
C VAL A 114 -5.67 -13.56 -10.24
N ILE A 115 -4.41 -13.96 -10.13
CA ILE A 115 -3.38 -13.52 -11.08
C ILE A 115 -3.27 -14.58 -12.17
N VAL A 116 -3.61 -14.19 -13.40
CA VAL A 116 -3.47 -15.08 -14.55
C VAL A 116 -2.06 -14.88 -15.10
N ARG A 117 -1.28 -15.97 -15.13
CA ARG A 117 0.06 -15.95 -15.70
C ARG A 117 0.01 -16.45 -17.13
N THR A 118 0.61 -15.66 -18.00
CA THR A 118 0.88 -16.12 -19.37
C THR A 118 2.30 -16.64 -19.39
N ASP A 119 2.47 -17.88 -19.86
CA ASP A 119 3.81 -18.44 -19.98
C ASP A 119 4.48 -17.89 -21.24
N ARG A 120 5.33 -16.92 -21.05
CA ARG A 120 6.00 -16.25 -22.15
C ARG A 120 7.09 -17.04 -22.80
N ARG A 121 7.53 -18.10 -22.16
CA ARG A 121 8.57 -18.96 -22.74
C ARG A 121 8.04 -19.77 -23.90
N ASP A 122 6.74 -19.91 -23.94
CA ASP A 122 6.06 -20.64 -25.00
C ASP A 122 5.79 -19.78 -26.22
N ALA A 123 6.04 -18.50 -26.09
CA ALA A 123 5.81 -17.55 -27.18
C ALA A 123 6.96 -17.55 -28.16
#